data_01043560186271def78e6a923155d318
#
_entry.id   01043560186271def78e6a923155d318
#
_cell.length_a   1.000
_cell.length_b   1.000
_cell.length_c   1.000
_cell.angle_alpha   90.00
_cell.angle_beta   90.00
_cell.angle_gamma   90.00
#
_symmetry.space_group_name_H-M   'P 1'
#
loop_
_entity.id
_entity.type
_entity.pdbx_description
1 polymer ?
#
loop_
_entity_poly.entity_id
_entity_poly.type
_entity_poly.pdbx_seq_one_letter_code
_entity_poly.pdbx_strand_id
1 'polypeptide(L)'
;MSNLPYDIKGFDHCELYVSNAKQTAHFYRTTMGFQPIAYRGLETGNLDSVSYVLNQDRINLVITSPLEKNTKIGAHIDRHGDGMKDVAFTVDDSESAWKTSLERGAKSAMEPKEIKDGNGEAVVSAIETFGDTIHTFVERKNYKGSFLPGFETNDFGLKSESTGLVHI
;
A
#
# COMPACT_ATOMS: atom_id res chain seq x y z
N MET A 1 10.27 -21.58 -16.18
CA MET A 1 10.76 -20.31 -15.58
C MET A 1 10.23 -19.20 -16.44
N SER A 2 9.61 -18.19 -15.87
CA SER A 2 9.11 -17.04 -16.65
C SER A 2 10.31 -16.28 -17.21
N ASN A 3 10.32 -16.03 -18.52
CA ASN A 3 11.31 -15.15 -19.19
C ASN A 3 10.97 -13.66 -18.94
N LEU A 4 10.67 -13.29 -17.73
CA LEU A 4 10.46 -11.89 -17.35
C LEU A 4 11.81 -11.25 -17.02
N PRO A 5 12.03 -9.98 -17.39
CA PRO A 5 13.26 -9.25 -17.05
C PRO A 5 13.30 -8.79 -15.58
N TYR A 6 12.33 -9.18 -14.77
CA TYR A 6 12.21 -8.89 -13.34
C TYR A 6 11.59 -10.08 -12.60
N ASP A 7 11.81 -10.16 -11.30
CA ASP A 7 11.23 -11.16 -10.42
C ASP A 7 10.15 -10.55 -9.50
N ILE A 8 9.00 -11.22 -9.44
CA ILE A 8 7.98 -10.95 -8.42
C ILE A 8 8.35 -11.77 -7.18
N LYS A 9 8.61 -11.09 -6.08
CA LYS A 9 9.01 -11.72 -4.80
C LYS A 9 7.82 -12.15 -3.94
N GLY A 10 6.64 -11.55 -4.19
CA GLY A 10 5.40 -11.84 -3.48
C GLY A 10 4.50 -10.61 -3.37
N PHE A 11 3.43 -10.76 -2.58
CA PHE A 11 2.60 -9.62 -2.21
C PHE A 11 3.37 -8.68 -1.30
N ASP A 12 3.26 -7.37 -1.57
CA ASP A 12 3.82 -6.31 -0.72
C ASP A 12 2.79 -5.86 0.31
N HIS A 13 1.65 -5.39 -0.18
CA HIS A 13 0.51 -4.98 0.64
C HIS A 13 -0.79 -4.95 -0.17
N CYS A 14 -1.90 -4.89 0.56
CA CYS A 14 -3.19 -4.53 0.01
C CYS A 14 -3.61 -3.18 0.58
N GLU A 15 -3.98 -2.21 -0.27
CA GLU A 15 -4.52 -0.93 0.17
C GLU A 15 -6.03 -0.87 -0.02
N LEU A 16 -6.72 -0.50 1.07
CA LEU A 16 -8.15 -0.24 1.07
C LEU A 16 -8.37 1.29 1.16
N TYR A 17 -9.18 1.81 0.25
CA TYR A 17 -9.75 3.13 0.41
C TYR A 17 -11.06 3.03 1.18
N VAL A 18 -11.16 3.78 2.27
CA VAL A 18 -12.29 3.71 3.20
C VAL A 18 -12.72 5.09 3.66
N SER A 19 -13.98 5.22 4.02
CA SER A 19 -14.54 6.49 4.51
C SER A 19 -13.94 6.89 5.86
N ASN A 20 -13.53 5.93 6.70
CA ASN A 20 -12.94 6.19 8.01
C ASN A 20 -11.81 5.19 8.32
N ALA A 21 -10.57 5.59 7.99
CA ALA A 21 -9.40 4.73 8.18
C ALA A 21 -9.16 4.34 9.65
N LYS A 22 -9.42 5.25 10.60
CA LYS A 22 -9.22 4.95 12.04
C LYS A 22 -10.16 3.87 12.56
N GLN A 23 -11.45 3.93 12.18
CA GLN A 23 -12.42 2.90 12.59
C GLN A 23 -12.12 1.57 11.91
N THR A 24 -11.81 1.59 10.62
CA THR A 24 -11.46 0.37 9.87
C THR A 24 -10.19 -0.28 10.40
N ALA A 25 -9.14 0.50 10.67
CA ALA A 25 -7.92 0.00 11.30
C ALA A 25 -8.20 -0.60 12.69
N HIS A 26 -9.06 0.03 13.49
CA HIS A 26 -9.49 -0.52 14.77
C HIS A 26 -10.19 -1.87 14.61
N PHE A 27 -11.09 -2.02 13.63
CA PHE A 27 -11.77 -3.29 13.33
C PHE A 27 -10.76 -4.39 13.00
N TYR A 28 -9.88 -4.18 12.03
CA TYR A 28 -8.88 -5.19 11.65
C TYR A 28 -7.96 -5.56 12.82
N ARG A 29 -7.58 -4.56 13.64
CA ARG A 29 -6.77 -4.81 14.83
C ARG A 29 -7.49 -5.68 15.85
N THR A 30 -8.71 -5.30 16.23
CA THR A 30 -9.42 -5.94 17.37
C THR A 30 -10.10 -7.25 16.99
N THR A 31 -10.55 -7.37 15.74
CA THR A 31 -11.33 -8.53 15.29
C THR A 31 -10.46 -9.55 14.56
N MET A 32 -9.48 -9.07 13.78
CA MET A 32 -8.66 -9.93 12.92
C MET A 32 -7.22 -10.09 13.43
N GLY A 33 -6.86 -9.43 14.54
CA GLY A 33 -5.55 -9.59 15.18
C GLY A 33 -4.37 -8.92 14.46
N PHE A 34 -4.64 -7.94 13.60
CA PHE A 34 -3.57 -7.17 12.95
C PHE A 34 -2.89 -6.20 13.91
N GLN A 35 -1.58 -6.06 13.80
CA GLN A 35 -0.77 -5.14 14.60
C GLN A 35 -0.49 -3.86 13.79
N PRO A 36 -0.78 -2.65 14.32
CA PRO A 36 -0.32 -1.40 13.71
C PRO A 36 1.21 -1.35 13.71
N ILE A 37 1.80 -0.95 12.57
CA ILE A 37 3.25 -0.85 12.41
C ILE A 37 3.72 0.51 11.89
N ALA A 38 2.89 1.20 11.11
CA ALA A 38 3.23 2.50 10.55
C ALA A 38 2.00 3.37 10.31
N TYR A 39 2.24 4.66 10.16
CA TYR A 39 1.23 5.69 9.99
C TYR A 39 1.73 6.79 9.05
N ARG A 40 0.81 7.36 8.29
CA ARG A 40 1.01 8.59 7.52
C ARG A 40 -0.26 9.46 7.62
N GLY A 41 -0.11 10.73 7.97
CA GLY A 41 -1.22 11.67 8.13
C GLY A 41 -0.72 13.07 8.43
N LEU A 42 -1.54 13.88 9.06
CA LEU A 42 -1.22 15.29 9.36
C LEU A 42 0.08 15.42 10.18
N GLU A 43 0.28 14.55 11.14
CA GLU A 43 1.44 14.54 12.04
C GLU A 43 2.75 14.22 11.29
N THR A 44 2.67 13.52 10.16
CA THR A 44 3.82 13.21 9.28
C THR A 44 3.90 14.12 8.07
N GLY A 45 3.11 15.22 8.04
CA GLY A 45 3.11 16.22 6.96
C GLY A 45 2.27 15.85 5.74
N ASN A 46 1.46 14.78 5.78
CA ASN A 46 0.54 14.44 4.71
C ASN A 46 -0.83 15.09 4.94
N LEU A 47 -1.18 16.07 4.10
CA LEU A 47 -2.39 16.88 4.25
C LEU A 47 -3.61 16.31 3.51
N ASP A 48 -3.40 15.40 2.57
CA ASP A 48 -4.46 14.92 1.66
C ASP A 48 -5.22 13.71 2.20
N SER A 49 -4.52 12.87 2.97
CA SER A 49 -5.06 11.59 3.43
C SER A 49 -4.42 11.13 4.73
N VAL A 50 -5.09 10.20 5.40
CA VAL A 50 -4.53 9.46 6.53
C VAL A 50 -4.48 7.98 6.18
N SER A 51 -3.34 7.33 6.48
CA SER A 51 -3.13 5.91 6.21
C SER A 51 -2.57 5.21 7.46
N TYR A 52 -3.18 4.08 7.82
CA TYR A 52 -2.70 3.16 8.85
C TYR A 52 -2.16 1.91 8.18
N VAL A 53 -0.95 1.49 8.52
CA VAL A 53 -0.38 0.22 8.07
C VAL A 53 -0.49 -0.80 9.17
N LEU A 54 -1.16 -1.87 8.88
CA LEU A 54 -1.42 -2.99 9.78
C LEU A 54 -0.72 -4.23 9.26
N ASN A 55 -0.10 -5.00 10.13
CA ASN A 55 0.60 -6.23 9.77
C ASN A 55 0.09 -7.43 10.59
N GLN A 56 0.00 -8.55 9.95
CA GLN A 56 -0.07 -9.85 10.59
C GLN A 56 0.74 -10.84 9.77
N ASP A 57 1.86 -11.31 10.31
CA ASP A 57 2.85 -12.17 9.63
C ASP A 57 3.29 -11.57 8.28
N ARG A 58 2.90 -12.17 7.15
CA ARG A 58 3.25 -11.71 5.80
C ARG A 58 2.20 -10.81 5.16
N ILE A 59 1.14 -10.48 5.89
CA ILE A 59 0.04 -9.67 5.37
C ILE A 59 0.24 -8.24 5.85
N ASN A 60 0.38 -7.32 4.91
CA ASN A 60 0.30 -5.88 5.18
C ASN A 60 -1.00 -5.33 4.60
N LEU A 61 -1.79 -4.67 5.43
CA LEU A 61 -2.96 -3.89 5.02
C LEU A 61 -2.66 -2.42 5.20
N VAL A 62 -2.90 -1.63 4.17
CA VAL A 62 -2.87 -0.17 4.22
C VAL A 62 -4.30 0.31 4.19
N ILE A 63 -4.71 1.02 5.24
CA ILE A 63 -6.08 1.53 5.36
C ILE A 63 -6.02 3.04 5.20
N THR A 64 -6.54 3.54 4.10
CA THR A 64 -6.43 4.95 3.72
C THR A 64 -7.80 5.62 3.62
N SER A 65 -7.95 6.80 4.22
CA SER A 65 -9.09 7.68 4.01
C SER A 65 -8.67 9.10 3.62
N PRO A 66 -9.49 9.82 2.85
CA PRO A 66 -9.20 11.20 2.51
C PRO A 66 -9.41 12.10 3.73
N LEU A 67 -8.63 13.18 3.85
CA LEU A 67 -8.82 14.23 4.85
C LEU A 67 -9.68 15.36 4.32
N GLU A 68 -9.78 15.50 2.99
CA GLU A 68 -10.59 16.51 2.33
C GLU A 68 -11.55 15.90 1.31
N LYS A 69 -12.65 16.62 1.05
CA LYS A 69 -13.58 16.33 -0.06
C LYS A 69 -12.90 16.65 -1.39
N ASN A 70 -13.38 16.04 -2.47
CA ASN A 70 -12.89 16.25 -3.84
C ASN A 70 -11.45 15.77 -4.10
N THR A 71 -10.96 14.84 -3.31
CA THR A 71 -9.70 14.13 -3.58
C THR A 71 -9.95 12.94 -4.51
N LYS A 72 -8.87 12.41 -5.13
CA LYS A 72 -8.95 11.16 -5.92
C LYS A 72 -9.45 9.98 -5.06
N ILE A 73 -9.06 9.95 -3.78
CA ILE A 73 -9.49 8.92 -2.82
C ILE A 73 -10.99 9.06 -2.56
N GLY A 74 -11.46 10.28 -2.26
CA GLY A 74 -12.88 10.56 -2.05
C GLY A 74 -13.73 10.20 -3.26
N ALA A 75 -13.31 10.60 -4.47
CA ALA A 75 -14.01 10.27 -5.71
C ALA A 75 -14.08 8.75 -5.98
N HIS A 76 -13.05 7.99 -5.59
CA HIS A 76 -13.07 6.54 -5.67
C HIS A 76 -14.09 5.94 -4.71
N ILE A 77 -14.11 6.41 -3.45
CA ILE A 77 -15.05 5.95 -2.43
C ILE A 77 -16.51 6.31 -2.81
N ASP A 78 -16.75 7.51 -3.33
CA ASP A 78 -18.08 7.93 -3.80
C ASP A 78 -18.64 7.03 -4.91
N ARG A 79 -17.75 6.50 -5.77
CA ARG A 79 -18.12 5.61 -6.88
C ARG A 79 -18.27 4.15 -6.48
N HIS A 80 -17.38 3.65 -5.63
CA HIS A 80 -17.23 2.22 -5.37
C HIS A 80 -17.58 1.81 -3.93
N GLY A 81 -17.74 2.79 -3.02
CA GLY A 81 -17.79 2.54 -1.58
C GLY A 81 -16.41 2.22 -0.99
N ASP A 82 -16.40 1.81 0.27
CA ASP A 82 -15.19 1.32 0.94
C ASP A 82 -14.74 -0.01 0.33
N GLY A 83 -13.48 -0.13 -0.05
CA GLY A 83 -13.00 -1.36 -0.68
C GLY A 83 -11.54 -1.35 -1.10
N MET A 84 -11.15 -2.44 -1.77
CA MET A 84 -9.80 -2.63 -2.29
C MET A 84 -9.49 -1.62 -3.39
N LYS A 85 -8.38 -0.90 -3.23
CA LYS A 85 -7.83 0.01 -4.24
C LYS A 85 -6.61 -0.56 -4.92
N ASP A 86 -5.70 -1.15 -4.16
CA ASP A 86 -4.42 -1.62 -4.66
C ASP A 86 -4.07 -3.00 -4.12
N VAL A 87 -3.55 -3.85 -4.99
CA VAL A 87 -2.86 -5.08 -4.62
C VAL A 87 -1.43 -4.94 -5.12
N ALA A 88 -0.52 -4.62 -4.21
CA ALA A 88 0.87 -4.33 -4.51
C ALA A 88 1.75 -5.57 -4.45
N PHE A 89 2.77 -5.60 -5.31
CA PHE A 89 3.75 -6.68 -5.41
C PHE A 89 5.16 -6.16 -5.14
N THR A 90 5.90 -6.87 -4.31
CA THR A 90 7.35 -6.65 -4.19
C THR A 90 8.04 -7.21 -5.42
N VAL A 91 8.83 -6.38 -6.08
CA VAL A 91 9.63 -6.73 -7.26
C VAL A 91 11.10 -6.34 -7.05
N ASP A 92 12.00 -6.91 -7.83
CA ASP A 92 13.41 -6.53 -7.82
C ASP A 92 13.73 -5.34 -8.71
N ASP A 93 12.87 -5.03 -9.71
CA ASP A 93 12.98 -3.90 -10.64
C ASP A 93 11.58 -3.39 -11.01
N SER A 94 11.17 -2.28 -10.40
CA SER A 94 9.85 -1.68 -10.60
C SER A 94 9.68 -1.07 -11.99
N GLU A 95 10.74 -0.50 -12.57
CA GLU A 95 10.69 0.07 -13.92
C GLU A 95 10.54 -1.02 -14.99
N SER A 96 11.31 -2.10 -14.89
CA SER A 96 11.20 -3.24 -15.80
C SER A 96 9.84 -3.92 -15.69
N ALA A 97 9.27 -4.05 -14.48
CA ALA A 97 7.95 -4.61 -14.27
C ALA A 97 6.87 -3.76 -14.96
N TRP A 98 6.92 -2.45 -14.80
CA TRP A 98 5.99 -1.52 -15.43
C TRP A 98 6.11 -1.52 -16.96
N LYS A 99 7.33 -1.36 -17.52
CA LYS A 99 7.57 -1.38 -18.97
C LYS A 99 7.07 -2.66 -19.62
N THR A 100 7.44 -3.81 -19.07
CA THR A 100 7.03 -5.12 -19.58
C THR A 100 5.51 -5.30 -19.54
N SER A 101 4.85 -4.78 -18.49
CA SER A 101 3.40 -4.82 -18.39
C SER A 101 2.73 -4.00 -19.48
N LEU A 102 3.24 -2.80 -19.78
CA LEU A 102 2.70 -1.95 -20.87
C LEU A 102 2.92 -2.58 -22.24
N GLU A 103 4.08 -3.18 -22.51
CA GLU A 103 4.37 -3.91 -23.74
C GLU A 103 3.39 -5.08 -23.98
N ARG A 104 2.83 -5.63 -22.89
CA ARG A 104 1.82 -6.70 -22.90
C ARG A 104 0.38 -6.19 -22.89
N GLY A 105 0.18 -4.87 -23.00
CA GLY A 105 -1.14 -4.26 -23.16
C GLY A 105 -1.76 -3.70 -21.88
N ALA A 106 -1.06 -3.68 -20.74
CA ALA A 106 -1.52 -2.98 -19.56
C ALA A 106 -1.51 -1.46 -19.78
N LYS A 107 -2.32 -0.73 -19.01
CA LYS A 107 -2.32 0.73 -19.00
C LYS A 107 -1.58 1.23 -17.77
N SER A 108 -0.84 2.35 -17.91
CA SER A 108 -0.15 2.98 -16.80
C SER A 108 -1.14 3.67 -15.87
N ALA A 109 -1.09 3.32 -14.58
CA ALA A 109 -1.72 4.07 -13.50
C ALA A 109 -0.73 5.06 -12.86
N MET A 110 0.55 4.69 -12.79
CA MET A 110 1.64 5.51 -12.26
C MET A 110 2.96 5.11 -12.92
N GLU A 111 3.65 6.09 -13.50
CA GLU A 111 5.01 5.88 -14.02
C GLU A 111 5.99 5.60 -12.87
N PRO A 112 7.12 4.92 -13.16
CA PRO A 112 8.15 4.67 -12.16
C PRO A 112 8.61 5.94 -11.48
N LYS A 113 8.57 5.94 -10.15
CA LYS A 113 8.90 7.08 -9.30
C LYS A 113 9.75 6.65 -8.12
N GLU A 114 10.90 7.31 -7.95
CA GLU A 114 11.69 7.21 -6.73
C GLU A 114 11.00 7.98 -5.60
N ILE A 115 10.84 7.33 -4.45
CA ILE A 115 10.41 7.93 -3.19
C ILE A 115 11.47 7.66 -2.13
N LYS A 116 11.77 8.65 -1.27
CA LYS A 116 12.86 8.57 -0.29
C LYS A 116 12.58 9.34 0.98
N ASP A 117 13.21 8.89 2.05
CA ASP A 117 13.29 9.57 3.34
C ASP A 117 14.64 9.25 4.03
N GLY A 118 14.74 9.53 5.33
CA GLY A 118 15.95 9.27 6.12
C GLY A 118 16.34 7.78 6.25
N ASN A 119 15.45 6.85 5.89
CA ASN A 119 15.66 5.41 5.98
C ASN A 119 16.06 4.77 4.63
N GLY A 120 16.20 5.57 3.59
CA GLY A 120 16.59 5.12 2.25
C GLY A 120 15.56 5.46 1.17
N GLU A 121 15.57 4.67 0.11
CA GLU A 121 14.74 4.89 -1.08
C GLU A 121 14.01 3.62 -1.52
N ALA A 122 12.86 3.82 -2.16
CA ALA A 122 12.11 2.81 -2.86
C ALA A 122 11.68 3.34 -4.24
N VAL A 123 11.53 2.45 -5.22
CA VAL A 123 10.94 2.78 -6.52
C VAL A 123 9.57 2.14 -6.61
N VAL A 124 8.58 2.94 -6.99
CA VAL A 124 7.20 2.48 -7.14
C VAL A 124 6.66 2.84 -8.52
N SER A 125 5.89 1.94 -9.10
CA SER A 125 5.13 2.17 -10.33
C SER A 125 3.82 1.41 -10.26
N ALA A 126 2.84 1.72 -11.12
CA ALA A 126 1.56 1.00 -11.09
C ALA A 126 0.92 0.87 -12.47
N ILE A 127 0.13 -0.19 -12.62
CA ILE A 127 -0.73 -0.43 -13.79
C ILE A 127 -2.19 -0.44 -13.37
N GLU A 128 -3.07 -0.03 -14.30
CA GLU A 128 -4.50 -0.18 -14.14
C GLU A 128 -4.90 -1.65 -14.26
N THR A 129 -5.90 -2.03 -13.47
CA THR A 129 -6.56 -3.32 -13.58
C THR A 129 -8.06 -3.11 -13.82
N PHE A 130 -8.93 -3.98 -13.34
CA PHE A 130 -10.37 -3.80 -13.53
C PHE A 130 -11.00 -3.00 -12.38
N GLY A 131 -12.11 -2.32 -12.64
CA GLY A 131 -12.92 -1.65 -11.62
C GLY A 131 -12.22 -0.47 -10.93
N ASP A 132 -11.35 0.25 -11.63
CA ASP A 132 -10.55 1.36 -11.09
C ASP A 132 -9.55 0.94 -9.98
N THR A 133 -9.28 -0.37 -9.82
CA THR A 133 -8.19 -0.87 -8.98
C THR A 133 -6.85 -0.80 -9.71
N ILE A 134 -5.76 -0.91 -8.98
CA ILE A 134 -4.41 -0.89 -9.54
C ILE A 134 -3.56 -2.05 -9.00
N HIS A 135 -2.46 -2.33 -9.68
CA HIS A 135 -1.35 -3.12 -9.15
C HIS A 135 -0.11 -2.26 -9.08
N THR A 136 0.37 -2.03 -7.87
CA THR A 136 1.62 -1.33 -7.62
C THR A 136 2.79 -2.32 -7.58
N PHE A 137 3.87 -1.99 -8.27
CA PHE A 137 5.16 -2.68 -8.21
C PHE A 137 6.07 -1.91 -7.27
N VAL A 138 6.55 -2.57 -6.23
CA VAL A 138 7.35 -1.96 -5.16
C VAL A 138 8.75 -2.56 -5.15
N GLU A 139 9.74 -1.76 -5.49
CA GLU A 139 11.14 -2.07 -5.35
C GLU A 139 11.68 -1.36 -4.11
N ARG A 140 11.99 -2.12 -3.05
CA ARG A 140 12.41 -1.56 -1.74
C ARG A 140 13.75 -2.10 -1.24
N LYS A 141 14.61 -2.60 -2.12
CA LYS A 141 15.91 -3.19 -1.73
C LYS A 141 16.82 -2.24 -0.95
N ASN A 142 16.68 -0.93 -1.18
CA ASN A 142 17.47 0.12 -0.56
C ASN A 142 16.73 0.85 0.57
N TYR A 143 15.59 0.34 1.02
CA TYR A 143 14.78 0.96 2.07
C TYR A 143 14.77 0.11 3.35
N LYS A 144 15.00 0.76 4.50
CA LYS A 144 15.10 0.11 5.82
C LYS A 144 14.06 0.62 6.83
N GLY A 145 13.13 1.45 6.40
CA GLY A 145 12.03 1.93 7.25
C GLY A 145 10.95 0.87 7.50
N SER A 146 9.98 1.21 8.32
CA SER A 146 8.93 0.29 8.76
C SER A 146 7.98 -0.16 7.64
N PHE A 147 7.76 0.67 6.62
CA PHE A 147 6.87 0.34 5.51
C PHE A 147 7.35 0.93 4.17
N LEU A 148 7.07 2.19 3.87
CA LEU A 148 7.53 2.94 2.69
C LEU A 148 7.93 4.35 3.09
N PRO A 149 8.75 5.06 2.29
CA PRO A 149 9.08 6.46 2.54
C PRO A 149 7.83 7.33 2.73
N GLY A 150 7.91 8.21 3.74
CA GLY A 150 6.81 9.07 4.16
C GLY A 150 5.85 8.45 5.18
N PHE A 151 6.07 7.21 5.58
CA PHE A 151 5.41 6.59 6.73
C PHE A 151 6.34 6.58 7.94
N GLU A 152 5.79 6.91 9.10
CA GLU A 152 6.49 6.82 10.36
C GLU A 152 6.11 5.55 11.12
N THR A 153 7.08 4.93 11.78
CA THR A 153 6.82 3.78 12.66
C THR A 153 5.87 4.20 13.77
N ASN A 154 4.75 3.53 13.90
CA ASN A 154 3.78 3.84 14.93
C ASN A 154 2.92 2.61 15.24
N ASP A 155 3.08 2.07 16.44
CA ASP A 155 2.24 0.99 16.97
C ASP A 155 1.10 1.51 17.86
N PHE A 156 1.01 2.83 18.02
CA PHE A 156 0.03 3.51 18.90
C PHE A 156 0.01 3.00 20.34
N GLY A 157 1.06 2.34 20.81
CA GLY A 157 1.10 1.67 22.11
C GLY A 157 0.10 0.52 22.25
N LEU A 158 -0.37 -0.04 21.12
CA LEU A 158 -1.40 -1.06 21.08
C LEU A 158 -0.80 -2.42 20.76
N LYS A 159 -1.26 -3.44 21.48
CA LYS A 159 -0.94 -4.84 21.17
C LYS A 159 -2.19 -5.57 20.73
N SER A 160 -2.05 -6.45 19.77
CA SER A 160 -3.11 -7.33 19.28
C SER A 160 -2.65 -8.78 19.37
N GLU A 161 -3.57 -9.66 19.67
CA GLU A 161 -3.32 -11.11 19.61
C GLU A 161 -3.57 -11.58 18.17
N SER A 162 -2.58 -12.22 17.58
CA SER A 162 -2.70 -12.77 16.22
C SER A 162 -3.81 -13.83 16.16
N THR A 163 -4.61 -13.79 15.12
CA THR A 163 -5.62 -14.82 14.82
C THR A 163 -5.09 -15.96 13.97
N GLY A 164 -3.79 -15.93 13.64
CA GLY A 164 -3.12 -16.99 12.89
C GLY A 164 -3.22 -16.84 11.36
N LEU A 165 -3.59 -15.66 10.85
CA LEU A 165 -3.50 -15.35 9.43
C LEU A 165 -2.03 -15.14 9.05
N VAL A 166 -1.52 -15.92 8.08
CA VAL A 166 -0.08 -15.93 7.75
C VAL A 166 0.22 -15.41 6.33
N HIS A 167 -0.72 -15.50 5.41
CA HIS A 167 -0.58 -15.00 4.02
C HIS A 167 -1.95 -14.83 3.36
N ILE A 168 -1.96 -14.06 2.29
CA ILE A 168 -3.10 -13.88 1.38
C ILE A 168 -2.98 -14.93 0.26
#